data_6d43bf5e7faf89189966029012f941b1
#
_entry.id   6d43bf5e7faf89189966029012f941b1
#
_cell.length_a   1.000
_cell.length_b   1.000
_cell.length_c   1.000
_cell.angle_alpha   90.00
_cell.angle_beta   90.00
_cell.angle_gamma   90.00
#
_symmetry.space_group_name_H-M   'P 1'
#
loop_
_entity.id
_entity.type
_entity.pdbx_description
1 polymer ?
#
loop_
_entity_poly.entity_id
_entity_poly.type
_entity_poly.pdbx_seq_one_letter_code
_entity_poly.pdbx_strand_id
1 'polypeptide(L)'
;MQDRIGRIADARIQADGLLDAMLVITSGLDLEVTLRSIVESAVKLVDAQYGALGVRGEGHGLSAFINYGMDEDTRVAIGPLPTGRGVLGLLIDQPKVLRLDDLTSHPESVGFPPNHPPMKTFLGVPIRVRDEIFGNLYLTEKKGGKQFTEDDEVVTKALASAAGIAIDNSRLYEDSRVRQAWMEATRDIGTELLSGTDIDEVLQMVARKSLHLTGSDAAFIAVPEDADQAFGDVTQLVVTVSEGLGADRMIGAVVPIEGSSSGVAFRRRTALRKERLDYGVKELGSAFGPAMISPFRVAEGVSGVLVVLRAAGRGPFDETQLELVSNFANQAALVMQIADASRRMHQLDVLSDRDRIARDLHDHVIQRIFAAGLALQSTLQRTESPDLRQRLSRTIDDLQDTVQDIRTTIFDLQSTSHSATRLRQRINSAVLELTENVDIRAVVRMFGPLSVVDTKLADHAVAVVRETVSNVVHHAQGDTVTVTLSVGNELEIVVSDNGIGMPDNTTTSGLSNLGTRAAECGGTMTVCPGASGSGTDVTWAVPLP
;
A
#
# COMPACT_ATOMS: atom_id res chain seq x y z
N MET A 1 4.69 71.40 35.74
CA MET A 1 4.58 71.28 34.26
C MET A 1 5.59 70.24 33.73
N GLN A 2 6.84 70.27 34.19
CA GLN A 2 7.90 69.32 33.79
C GLN A 2 7.54 67.86 34.11
N ASP A 3 7.00 67.53 35.29
CA ASP A 3 6.57 66.17 35.69
C ASP A 3 5.41 65.60 34.81
N ARG A 4 4.57 66.49 34.28
CA ARG A 4 3.47 66.06 33.43
C ARG A 4 3.93 65.75 31.99
N ILE A 5 4.95 66.51 31.52
CA ILE A 5 5.59 66.29 30.21
C ILE A 5 6.44 64.99 30.28
N GLY A 6 7.16 64.75 31.37
CA GLY A 6 7.91 63.54 31.58
C GLY A 6 7.03 62.31 31.57
N ARG A 7 5.90 62.29 32.32
CA ARG A 7 4.95 61.18 32.33
C ARG A 7 4.29 60.92 30.97
N ILE A 8 4.03 61.96 30.16
CA ILE A 8 3.49 61.80 28.80
C ILE A 8 4.55 61.21 27.85
N ALA A 9 5.81 61.60 27.99
CA ALA A 9 6.91 61.04 27.20
C ALA A 9 7.18 59.57 27.54
N ASP A 10 7.18 59.21 28.82
CA ASP A 10 7.35 57.83 29.28
C ASP A 10 6.21 56.95 28.83
N ALA A 11 4.95 57.41 28.94
CA ALA A 11 3.78 56.68 28.48
C ALA A 11 3.80 56.44 26.95
N ARG A 12 4.31 57.43 26.18
CA ARG A 12 4.45 57.27 24.74
C ARG A 12 5.55 56.27 24.37
N ILE A 13 6.69 56.32 25.00
CA ILE A 13 7.78 55.34 24.81
C ILE A 13 7.30 53.94 25.14
N GLN A 14 6.53 53.75 26.20
CA GLN A 14 5.97 52.48 26.63
C GLN A 14 4.90 51.99 25.63
N ALA A 15 4.07 52.85 25.09
CA ALA A 15 3.08 52.53 24.06
C ALA A 15 3.74 52.11 22.73
N ASP A 16 4.75 52.86 22.29
CA ASP A 16 5.51 52.54 21.06
C ASP A 16 6.23 51.19 21.23
N GLY A 17 6.87 50.95 22.38
CA GLY A 17 7.51 49.67 22.69
C GLY A 17 6.53 48.48 22.77
N LEU A 18 5.30 48.72 23.28
CA LEU A 18 4.24 47.73 23.29
C LEU A 18 3.76 47.35 21.87
N LEU A 19 3.59 48.36 21.00
CA LEU A 19 3.22 48.12 19.60
C LEU A 19 4.29 47.33 18.85
N ASP A 20 5.57 47.68 19.02
CA ASP A 20 6.68 46.96 18.41
C ASP A 20 6.74 45.51 18.90
N ALA A 21 6.58 45.29 20.19
CA ALA A 21 6.52 43.94 20.77
C ALA A 21 5.34 43.13 20.24
N MET A 22 4.15 43.73 20.12
CA MET A 22 2.96 43.10 19.55
C MET A 22 3.18 42.70 18.08
N LEU A 23 3.82 43.55 17.27
CA LEU A 23 4.13 43.23 15.87
C LEU A 23 5.09 42.05 15.76
N VAL A 24 6.15 42.00 16.57
CA VAL A 24 7.11 40.88 16.60
C VAL A 24 6.41 39.58 17.02
N ILE A 25 5.61 39.66 18.07
CA ILE A 25 4.90 38.47 18.62
C ILE A 25 3.90 37.92 17.58
N THR A 26 3.11 38.81 16.93
CA THR A 26 2.05 38.36 16.01
C THR A 26 2.56 37.92 14.64
N SER A 27 3.78 38.27 14.27
CA SER A 27 4.40 37.86 13.01
C SER A 27 5.08 36.45 13.08
N GLY A 28 5.30 35.94 14.28
CA GLY A 28 5.94 34.64 14.51
C GLY A 28 4.99 33.47 14.15
N LEU A 29 5.48 32.54 13.33
CA LEU A 29 4.78 31.29 12.98
C LEU A 29 5.28 30.07 13.75
N ASP A 30 6.48 30.16 14.30
CA ASP A 30 7.06 29.13 15.16
C ASP A 30 6.65 29.35 16.62
N LEU A 31 6.00 28.35 17.23
CA LEU A 31 5.44 28.47 18.57
C LEU A 31 6.53 28.71 19.62
N GLU A 32 7.66 28.00 19.58
CA GLU A 32 8.70 28.12 20.61
C GLU A 32 9.40 29.49 20.54
N VAL A 33 9.73 29.94 19.33
CA VAL A 33 10.30 31.27 19.09
C VAL A 33 9.34 32.36 19.55
N THR A 34 8.05 32.21 19.24
CA THR A 34 6.99 33.16 19.64
C THR A 34 6.88 33.23 21.16
N LEU A 35 6.80 32.09 21.86
CA LEU A 35 6.71 32.05 23.32
C LEU A 35 7.93 32.71 23.99
N ARG A 36 9.12 32.47 23.47
CA ARG A 36 10.36 33.10 23.96
C ARG A 36 10.33 34.62 23.78
N SER A 37 9.91 35.11 22.60
CA SER A 37 9.78 36.54 22.30
C SER A 37 8.76 37.23 23.21
N ILE A 38 7.66 36.55 23.58
CA ILE A 38 6.66 37.06 24.52
C ILE A 38 7.29 37.32 25.89
N VAL A 39 8.00 36.35 26.45
CA VAL A 39 8.64 36.47 27.77
C VAL A 39 9.68 37.59 27.75
N GLU A 40 10.53 37.60 26.74
CA GLU A 40 11.57 38.62 26.59
C GLU A 40 11.00 40.03 26.48
N SER A 41 9.97 40.22 25.67
CA SER A 41 9.30 41.52 25.50
C SER A 41 8.62 41.99 26.80
N ALA A 42 7.96 41.06 27.52
CA ALA A 42 7.34 41.38 28.78
C ALA A 42 8.36 41.85 29.83
N VAL A 43 9.49 41.11 29.97
CA VAL A 43 10.57 41.46 30.90
C VAL A 43 11.11 42.86 30.60
N LYS A 44 11.35 43.16 29.33
CA LYS A 44 11.91 44.47 28.91
C LYS A 44 10.94 45.63 29.14
N LEU A 45 9.66 45.44 28.79
CA LEU A 45 8.67 46.54 28.85
C LEU A 45 8.27 46.94 30.27
N VAL A 46 8.30 45.98 31.22
CA VAL A 46 7.97 46.26 32.62
C VAL A 46 9.20 46.31 33.52
N ASP A 47 10.38 46.37 32.98
CA ASP A 47 11.66 46.40 33.75
C ASP A 47 11.74 45.27 34.82
N ALA A 48 11.30 44.09 34.51
CA ALA A 48 11.47 42.94 35.37
C ALA A 48 12.90 42.36 35.22
N GLN A 49 13.38 41.65 36.20
CA GLN A 49 14.67 40.97 36.13
C GLN A 49 14.51 39.60 35.50
N TYR A 50 13.47 38.88 35.87
CA TYR A 50 13.16 37.54 35.40
C TYR A 50 11.75 37.46 34.81
N GLY A 51 11.58 36.64 33.82
CA GLY A 51 10.28 36.29 33.25
C GLY A 51 10.21 34.81 32.94
N ALA A 52 9.00 34.26 33.01
CA ALA A 52 8.74 32.90 32.59
C ALA A 52 7.34 32.75 32.01
N LEU A 53 7.17 31.76 31.13
CA LEU A 53 5.88 31.35 30.61
C LEU A 53 5.71 29.87 30.89
N GLY A 54 4.71 29.53 31.69
CA GLY A 54 4.30 28.17 31.95
C GLY A 54 3.16 27.78 31.04
N VAL A 55 3.34 26.75 30.22
CA VAL A 55 2.31 26.17 29.36
C VAL A 55 1.53 25.12 30.14
N ARG A 56 0.22 25.20 30.15
CA ARG A 56 -0.64 24.23 30.87
C ARG A 56 -0.52 22.85 30.20
N GLY A 57 -0.27 21.82 31.01
CA GLY A 57 -0.30 20.42 30.61
C GLY A 57 -1.62 19.74 30.92
N GLU A 58 -1.67 18.45 30.70
CA GLU A 58 -2.80 17.62 31.13
C GLU A 58 -2.85 17.55 32.66
N GLY A 59 -4.04 17.75 33.24
CA GLY A 59 -4.22 17.84 34.68
C GLY A 59 -3.80 19.17 35.29
N HIS A 60 -3.12 19.15 36.45
CA HIS A 60 -2.68 20.34 37.20
C HIS A 60 -1.21 20.71 36.95
N GLY A 61 -0.52 20.05 35.96
CA GLY A 61 0.90 20.25 35.69
C GLY A 61 1.19 21.27 34.59
N LEU A 62 2.48 21.57 34.42
CA LEU A 62 3.01 22.32 33.29
C LEU A 62 3.57 21.35 32.26
N SER A 63 3.22 21.52 30.98
CA SER A 63 3.79 20.77 29.84
C SER A 63 5.10 21.36 29.35
N ALA A 64 5.27 22.69 29.49
CA ALA A 64 6.49 23.39 29.11
C ALA A 64 6.68 24.63 30.01
N PHE A 65 7.94 25.05 30.16
CA PHE A 65 8.31 26.23 30.92
C PHE A 65 9.46 26.96 30.24
N ILE A 66 9.17 28.15 29.73
CA ILE A 66 10.13 29.00 29.04
C ILE A 66 10.53 30.13 29.99
N ASN A 67 11.80 30.32 30.25
CA ASN A 67 12.33 31.36 31.14
C ASN A 67 13.23 32.35 30.41
N TYR A 68 13.32 33.56 30.95
CA TYR A 68 14.20 34.61 30.49
C TYR A 68 14.82 35.36 31.69
N GLY A 69 16.04 35.80 31.55
CA GLY A 69 16.77 36.55 32.58
C GLY A 69 17.63 35.67 33.52
N MET A 70 17.54 34.34 33.42
CA MET A 70 18.30 33.37 34.17
C MET A 70 19.33 32.72 33.23
N ASP A 71 20.58 32.60 33.65
CA ASP A 71 21.61 31.89 32.88
C ASP A 71 21.39 30.37 32.93
N GLU A 72 21.94 29.67 31.92
CA GLU A 72 21.72 28.24 31.77
C GLU A 72 22.36 27.41 32.92
N ASP A 73 23.50 27.85 33.45
CA ASP A 73 24.17 27.16 34.56
C ASP A 73 23.31 27.19 35.82
N THR A 74 22.71 28.34 36.13
CA THR A 74 21.74 28.51 37.22
C THR A 74 20.51 27.64 36.98
N ARG A 75 19.97 27.60 35.76
CA ARG A 75 18.81 26.78 35.40
C ARG A 75 19.07 25.28 35.63
N VAL A 76 20.24 24.81 35.20
CA VAL A 76 20.65 23.41 35.39
C VAL A 76 20.83 23.08 36.87
N ALA A 77 21.41 24.02 37.64
CA ALA A 77 21.65 23.84 39.08
C ALA A 77 20.32 23.79 39.91
N ILE A 78 19.24 24.41 39.44
CA ILE A 78 17.93 24.36 40.07
C ILE A 78 17.29 22.98 39.91
N GLY A 79 17.51 22.29 38.78
CA GLY A 79 17.03 20.95 38.52
C GLY A 79 15.73 20.89 37.69
N PRO A 80 14.76 19.98 37.99
CA PRO A 80 13.61 19.75 37.17
C PRO A 80 12.67 20.96 37.09
N LEU A 81 11.90 21.04 36.00
CA LEU A 81 10.95 22.12 35.78
C LEU A 81 9.89 22.18 36.91
N PRO A 82 9.33 23.39 37.19
CA PRO A 82 8.30 23.54 38.22
C PRO A 82 7.07 22.69 37.91
N THR A 83 6.55 22.02 38.92
CA THR A 83 5.39 21.11 38.82
C THR A 83 4.04 21.83 38.90
N GLY A 84 4.04 23.16 38.86
CA GLY A 84 2.78 23.96 39.00
C GLY A 84 2.20 23.95 40.41
N ARG A 85 3.05 23.85 41.44
CA ARG A 85 2.61 23.98 42.86
C ARG A 85 2.77 25.41 43.37
N GLY A 86 2.12 25.73 44.48
CA GLY A 86 2.23 27.03 45.11
C GLY A 86 1.55 28.14 44.29
N VAL A 87 2.12 29.33 44.29
CA VAL A 87 1.56 30.50 43.57
C VAL A 87 1.44 30.27 42.08
N LEU A 88 2.32 29.47 41.49
CA LEU A 88 2.25 29.08 40.06
C LEU A 88 1.01 28.21 39.81
N GLY A 89 0.67 27.27 40.72
CA GLY A 89 -0.52 26.44 40.63
C GLY A 89 -1.81 27.23 40.86
N LEU A 90 -1.80 28.18 41.75
CA LEU A 90 -2.95 29.05 41.98
C LEU A 90 -3.42 29.74 40.70
N LEU A 91 -2.48 30.19 39.84
CA LEU A 91 -2.82 30.82 38.55
C LEU A 91 -3.31 29.82 37.50
N ILE A 92 -3.01 28.54 37.65
CA ILE A 92 -3.58 27.46 36.82
C ILE A 92 -5.03 27.19 37.21
N ASP A 93 -5.30 27.11 38.53
CA ASP A 93 -6.61 26.78 39.07
C ASP A 93 -7.57 27.98 39.06
N GLN A 94 -7.03 29.16 39.34
CA GLN A 94 -7.79 30.43 39.35
C GLN A 94 -7.11 31.42 38.40
N PRO A 95 -7.43 31.41 37.09
CA PRO A 95 -6.74 32.22 36.09
C PRO A 95 -7.14 33.71 36.19
N LYS A 96 -6.66 34.37 37.22
CA LYS A 96 -6.82 35.81 37.48
C LYS A 96 -5.44 36.42 37.57
N VAL A 97 -5.37 37.70 37.21
CA VAL A 97 -4.11 38.44 37.43
C VAL A 97 -3.77 38.46 38.90
N LEU A 98 -2.53 38.18 39.20
CA LEU A 98 -1.99 38.17 40.54
C LEU A 98 -0.76 39.06 40.62
N ARG A 99 -0.81 40.12 41.43
CA ARG A 99 0.29 41.04 41.68
C ARG A 99 0.62 41.03 43.15
N LEU A 100 1.86 40.66 43.49
CA LEU A 100 2.34 40.52 44.89
C LEU A 100 3.58 41.36 45.11
N ASP A 101 3.60 42.05 46.22
CA ASP A 101 4.75 42.82 46.68
C ASP A 101 5.84 41.91 47.29
N ASP A 102 5.39 40.79 47.88
CA ASP A 102 6.26 39.75 48.44
C ASP A 102 5.62 38.37 48.23
N LEU A 103 6.18 37.63 47.23
CA LEU A 103 5.78 36.26 46.86
C LEU A 103 5.93 35.27 48.05
N THR A 104 6.92 35.49 48.91
CA THR A 104 7.24 34.59 50.01
C THR A 104 6.22 34.67 51.14
N SER A 105 5.50 35.78 51.25
CA SER A 105 4.45 36.01 52.24
C SER A 105 3.06 35.49 51.84
N HIS A 106 2.89 35.04 50.58
CA HIS A 106 1.57 34.54 50.13
C HIS A 106 1.22 33.18 50.75
N PRO A 107 0.01 32.94 51.23
CA PRO A 107 -0.38 31.70 51.90
C PRO A 107 -0.12 30.43 51.09
N GLU A 108 -0.27 30.51 49.77
CA GLU A 108 0.01 29.38 48.85
C GLU A 108 1.50 29.27 48.47
N SER A 109 2.37 30.09 49.00
CA SER A 109 3.81 30.00 48.70
C SER A 109 4.43 28.73 49.26
N VAL A 110 5.06 27.94 48.44
CA VAL A 110 5.79 26.70 48.82
C VAL A 110 7.32 26.91 48.92
N GLY A 111 7.77 28.18 48.76
CA GLY A 111 9.17 28.50 48.74
C GLY A 111 9.85 28.19 47.38
N PHE A 112 11.16 28.29 47.35
CA PHE A 112 11.98 28.06 46.17
C PHE A 112 12.85 26.80 46.31
N PRO A 113 13.11 26.07 45.24
CA PRO A 113 14.08 24.98 45.28
C PRO A 113 15.51 25.46 45.59
N PRO A 114 16.40 24.57 45.97
CA PRO A 114 17.82 24.91 46.15
C PRO A 114 18.40 25.57 44.91
N ASN A 115 19.34 26.52 45.10
CA ASN A 115 20.01 27.28 44.05
C ASN A 115 19.13 28.25 43.24
N HIS A 116 17.81 28.35 43.58
CA HIS A 116 16.95 29.32 42.93
C HIS A 116 17.25 30.74 43.43
N PRO A 117 17.40 31.75 42.52
CA PRO A 117 17.57 33.12 42.97
C PRO A 117 16.38 33.58 43.80
N PRO A 118 16.60 34.38 44.85
CA PRO A 118 15.50 34.91 45.66
C PRO A 118 14.63 35.84 44.84
N MET A 119 13.32 35.66 44.92
CA MET A 119 12.33 36.47 44.22
C MET A 119 11.30 36.99 45.23
N LYS A 120 11.02 38.30 45.21
CA LYS A 120 10.06 38.94 46.10
C LYS A 120 8.84 39.47 45.32
N THR A 121 9.07 40.43 44.42
CA THR A 121 7.99 41.01 43.65
C THR A 121 7.54 40.09 42.55
N PHE A 122 6.23 39.97 42.35
CA PHE A 122 5.63 39.05 41.42
C PHE A 122 4.42 39.65 40.67
N LEU A 123 4.36 39.39 39.36
CA LEU A 123 3.21 39.69 38.52
C LEU A 123 2.93 38.49 37.63
N GLY A 124 1.79 37.82 37.85
CA GLY A 124 1.32 36.70 37.06
C GLY A 124 0.07 37.05 36.27
N VAL A 125 0.09 36.77 34.96
CA VAL A 125 -1.02 37.08 34.05
C VAL A 125 -1.37 35.86 33.22
N PRO A 126 -2.65 35.42 33.15
CA PRO A 126 -3.04 34.30 32.33
C PRO A 126 -3.02 34.67 30.84
N ILE A 127 -2.53 33.75 30.01
CA ILE A 127 -2.61 33.81 28.56
C ILE A 127 -3.80 32.99 28.10
N ARG A 128 -4.73 33.64 27.44
CA ARG A 128 -5.94 33.02 26.90
C ARG A 128 -5.84 32.86 25.40
N VAL A 129 -6.17 31.65 24.93
CA VAL A 129 -6.38 31.35 23.53
C VAL A 129 -7.86 31.04 23.37
N ARG A 130 -8.59 31.94 22.70
CA ARG A 130 -10.07 31.90 22.69
C ARG A 130 -10.64 31.86 24.11
N ASP A 131 -11.38 30.85 24.46
CA ASP A 131 -12.02 30.68 25.78
C ASP A 131 -11.20 29.83 26.76
N GLU A 132 -10.06 29.27 26.32
CA GLU A 132 -9.23 28.39 27.14
C GLU A 132 -7.98 29.10 27.66
N ILE A 133 -7.51 28.64 28.82
CA ILE A 133 -6.23 29.07 29.37
C ILE A 133 -5.11 28.21 28.76
N PHE A 134 -4.28 28.84 27.95
CA PHE A 134 -3.10 28.19 27.37
C PHE A 134 -1.97 28.03 28.40
N GLY A 135 -1.79 29.06 29.22
CA GLY A 135 -0.73 29.12 30.19
C GLY A 135 -0.72 30.44 30.94
N ASN A 136 0.37 30.71 31.65
CA ASN A 136 0.52 31.93 32.42
C ASN A 136 1.89 32.57 32.15
N LEU A 137 1.90 33.90 32.05
CA LEU A 137 3.11 34.71 32.00
C LEU A 137 3.45 35.19 33.41
N TYR A 138 4.66 34.95 33.86
CA TYR A 138 5.17 35.31 35.17
C TYR A 138 6.31 36.29 35.02
N LEU A 139 6.29 37.37 35.78
CA LEU A 139 7.34 38.36 35.87
C LEU A 139 7.74 38.54 37.33
N THR A 140 9.03 38.53 37.61
CA THR A 140 9.51 38.66 38.98
C THR A 140 10.70 39.63 39.06
N GLU A 141 10.88 40.18 40.25
CA GLU A 141 11.96 41.13 40.58
C GLU A 141 11.93 42.39 39.68
N LYS A 142 11.00 43.32 40.00
CA LYS A 142 11.00 44.65 39.39
C LYS A 142 12.33 45.34 39.66
N LYS A 143 13.03 45.76 38.61
CA LYS A 143 14.34 46.40 38.73
C LYS A 143 14.30 47.65 39.62
N GLY A 144 15.43 47.93 40.29
CA GLY A 144 15.55 49.08 41.18
C GLY A 144 14.84 48.92 42.53
N GLY A 145 14.48 47.70 42.96
CA GLY A 145 13.83 47.42 44.23
C GLY A 145 12.39 47.95 44.31
N LYS A 146 11.75 48.23 43.17
CA LYS A 146 10.40 48.74 43.06
C LYS A 146 9.39 47.60 43.11
N GLN A 147 8.13 47.92 43.27
CA GLN A 147 6.99 47.02 43.14
C GLN A 147 6.36 47.14 41.77
N PHE A 148 5.67 46.07 41.27
CA PHE A 148 4.87 46.13 40.05
C PHE A 148 3.66 47.03 40.24
N THR A 149 3.42 47.90 39.28
CA THR A 149 2.33 48.90 39.29
C THR A 149 1.09 48.40 38.54
N GLU A 150 -0.02 49.15 38.62
CA GLU A 150 -1.19 48.89 37.79
C GLU A 150 -0.92 49.07 36.31
N ASP A 151 -0.03 50.02 35.95
CA ASP A 151 0.39 50.22 34.56
C ASP A 151 1.17 49.03 34.04
N ASP A 152 2.06 48.41 34.85
CA ASP A 152 2.75 47.16 34.50
C ASP A 152 1.76 46.01 34.26
N GLU A 153 0.71 45.95 35.08
CA GLU A 153 -0.37 44.96 34.93
C GLU A 153 -1.14 45.16 33.61
N VAL A 154 -1.47 46.40 33.25
CA VAL A 154 -2.15 46.72 31.98
C VAL A 154 -1.29 46.31 30.78
N VAL A 155 0.00 46.66 30.79
CA VAL A 155 0.94 46.32 29.72
C VAL A 155 1.11 44.82 29.60
N THR A 156 1.26 44.09 30.72
CA THR A 156 1.42 42.65 30.72
C THR A 156 0.16 41.94 30.24
N LYS A 157 -1.03 42.42 30.61
CA LYS A 157 -2.31 41.92 30.07
C LYS A 157 -2.43 42.11 28.56
N ALA A 158 -2.02 43.28 28.03
CA ALA A 158 -2.05 43.52 26.59
C ALA A 158 -1.10 42.57 25.83
N LEU A 159 0.10 42.36 26.38
CA LEU A 159 1.04 41.36 25.83
C LEU A 159 0.50 39.94 25.91
N ALA A 160 -0.10 39.54 27.04
CA ALA A 160 -0.72 38.24 27.20
C ALA A 160 -1.87 38.00 26.21
N SER A 161 -2.65 39.06 25.89
CA SER A 161 -3.70 38.98 24.87
C SER A 161 -3.13 38.82 23.47
N ALA A 162 -2.09 39.60 23.11
CA ALA A 162 -1.40 39.45 21.84
C ALA A 162 -0.73 38.08 21.69
N ALA A 163 -0.17 37.60 22.80
CA ALA A 163 0.39 36.24 22.88
C ALA A 163 -0.65 35.17 22.57
N GLY A 164 -1.87 35.30 23.14
CA GLY A 164 -2.94 34.35 22.86
C GLY A 164 -3.29 34.28 21.36
N ILE A 165 -3.36 35.44 20.69
CA ILE A 165 -3.61 35.49 19.24
C ILE A 165 -2.46 34.83 18.45
N ALA A 166 -1.22 35.14 18.81
CA ALA A 166 -0.05 34.58 18.11
C ALA A 166 0.06 33.06 18.27
N ILE A 167 -0.24 32.57 19.48
CA ILE A 167 -0.27 31.12 19.78
C ILE A 167 -1.37 30.42 18.97
N ASP A 168 -2.57 31.03 18.88
CA ASP A 168 -3.67 30.47 18.06
C ASP A 168 -3.28 30.42 16.58
N ASN A 169 -2.68 31.48 16.06
CA ASN A 169 -2.21 31.55 14.69
C ASN A 169 -1.11 30.50 14.39
N SER A 170 -0.14 30.35 15.28
CA SER A 170 0.94 29.36 15.14
C SER A 170 0.39 27.93 15.13
N ARG A 171 -0.56 27.61 16.02
CA ARG A 171 -1.25 26.31 16.03
C ARG A 171 -2.04 26.05 14.75
N LEU A 172 -2.84 27.03 14.32
CA LEU A 172 -3.61 26.92 13.08
C LEU A 172 -2.72 26.74 11.86
N TYR A 173 -1.58 27.43 11.84
CA TYR A 173 -0.59 27.29 10.77
C TYR A 173 0.01 25.88 10.73
N GLU A 174 0.43 25.36 11.90
CA GLU A 174 1.00 24.00 11.99
C GLU A 174 -0.03 22.93 11.63
N ASP A 175 -1.28 23.06 12.12
CA ASP A 175 -2.38 22.15 11.75
C ASP A 175 -2.65 22.20 10.23
N SER A 176 -2.60 23.38 9.64
CA SER A 176 -2.77 23.54 8.19
C SER A 176 -1.63 22.87 7.42
N ARG A 177 -0.39 23.07 7.87
CA ARG A 177 0.81 22.47 7.28
C ARG A 177 0.76 20.94 7.33
N VAL A 178 0.37 20.39 8.47
CA VAL A 178 0.21 18.93 8.63
C VAL A 178 -0.85 18.40 7.68
N ARG A 179 -2.03 19.04 7.63
CA ARG A 179 -3.10 18.61 6.69
C ARG A 179 -2.67 18.72 5.23
N GLN A 180 -1.96 19.77 4.86
CA GLN A 180 -1.42 19.94 3.51
C GLN A 180 -0.46 18.80 3.15
N ALA A 181 0.46 18.42 4.05
CA ALA A 181 1.40 17.33 3.83
C ALA A 181 0.68 15.98 3.61
N TRP A 182 -0.41 15.72 4.35
CA TRP A 182 -1.24 14.53 4.14
C TRP A 182 -1.99 14.55 2.80
N MET A 183 -2.50 15.73 2.38
CA MET A 183 -3.14 15.87 1.06
C MET A 183 -2.15 15.66 -0.08
N GLU A 184 -0.93 16.20 0.04
CA GLU A 184 0.15 15.98 -0.93
C GLU A 184 0.52 14.50 -1.01
N ALA A 185 0.67 13.82 0.13
CA ALA A 185 0.94 12.39 0.17
C ALA A 185 -0.15 11.58 -0.54
N THR A 186 -1.42 11.93 -0.34
CA THR A 186 -2.56 11.28 -1.02
C THR A 186 -2.53 11.50 -2.54
N ARG A 187 -2.24 12.72 -2.97
CA ARG A 187 -2.11 13.03 -4.40
C ARG A 187 -0.98 12.25 -5.06
N ASP A 188 0.17 12.13 -4.36
CA ASP A 188 1.33 11.39 -4.85
C ASP A 188 0.96 9.92 -5.10
N ILE A 189 0.23 9.27 -4.17
CA ILE A 189 -0.28 7.89 -4.34
C ILE A 189 -1.15 7.78 -5.60
N GLY A 190 -2.09 8.73 -5.78
CA GLY A 190 -2.97 8.73 -6.96
C GLY A 190 -2.20 8.86 -8.27
N THR A 191 -1.19 9.73 -8.31
CA THR A 191 -0.37 9.94 -9.49
C THR A 191 0.46 8.69 -9.82
N GLU A 192 1.07 8.07 -8.82
CA GLU A 192 1.90 6.89 -9.00
C GLU A 192 1.10 5.69 -9.51
N LEU A 193 -0.09 5.45 -8.95
CA LEU A 193 -0.99 4.39 -9.41
C LEU A 193 -1.49 4.59 -10.85
N LEU A 194 -1.80 5.84 -11.23
CA LEU A 194 -2.24 6.17 -12.59
C LEU A 194 -1.11 6.06 -13.62
N SER A 195 0.15 6.19 -13.20
CA SER A 195 1.33 5.98 -14.06
C SER A 195 1.62 4.50 -14.33
N GLY A 196 0.90 3.59 -13.68
CA GLY A 196 1.04 2.13 -13.88
C GLY A 196 2.06 1.47 -12.97
N THR A 197 2.52 2.16 -11.93
CA THR A 197 3.41 1.63 -10.89
C THR A 197 2.78 0.42 -10.19
N ASP A 198 3.60 -0.54 -9.78
CA ASP A 198 3.15 -1.74 -9.10
C ASP A 198 2.49 -1.42 -7.74
N ILE A 199 1.50 -2.21 -7.37
CA ILE A 199 0.76 -2.05 -6.10
C ILE A 199 1.72 -2.15 -4.91
N ASP A 200 2.72 -3.01 -4.95
CA ASP A 200 3.69 -3.18 -3.86
C ASP A 200 4.55 -1.92 -3.66
N GLU A 201 4.97 -1.25 -4.73
CA GLU A 201 5.69 0.03 -4.65
C GLU A 201 4.82 1.14 -4.07
N VAL A 202 3.53 1.15 -4.42
CA VAL A 202 2.56 2.11 -3.87
C VAL A 202 2.31 1.85 -2.39
N LEU A 203 2.16 0.60 -1.97
CA LEU A 203 2.03 0.23 -0.56
C LEU A 203 3.28 0.63 0.23
N GLN A 204 4.48 0.48 -0.36
CA GLN A 204 5.72 0.94 0.24
C GLN A 204 5.75 2.46 0.41
N MET A 205 5.27 3.21 -0.58
CA MET A 205 5.11 4.67 -0.46
C MET A 205 4.13 5.03 0.66
N VAL A 206 3.00 4.34 0.79
CA VAL A 206 2.01 4.54 1.87
C VAL A 206 2.65 4.33 3.23
N ALA A 207 3.40 3.25 3.44
CA ALA A 207 4.10 2.98 4.69
C ALA A 207 5.15 4.05 4.99
N ARG A 208 5.98 4.43 4.02
CA ARG A 208 7.00 5.47 4.15
C ARG A 208 6.44 6.85 4.47
N LYS A 209 5.39 7.27 3.75
CA LYS A 209 4.72 8.56 4.03
C LYS A 209 4.08 8.56 5.42
N SER A 210 3.42 7.48 5.82
CA SER A 210 2.84 7.34 7.16
C SER A 210 3.90 7.43 8.26
N LEU A 211 5.04 6.75 8.09
CA LEU A 211 6.19 6.82 8.98
C LEU A 211 6.66 8.27 9.19
N HIS A 212 6.90 8.99 8.09
CA HIS A 212 7.43 10.36 8.14
C HIS A 212 6.42 11.37 8.69
N LEU A 213 5.18 11.33 8.22
CA LEU A 213 4.15 12.31 8.62
C LEU A 213 3.70 12.17 10.06
N THR A 214 3.82 10.97 10.66
CA THR A 214 3.51 10.74 12.07
C THR A 214 4.73 10.87 12.98
N GLY A 215 5.93 11.04 12.42
CA GLY A 215 7.18 11.04 13.17
C GLY A 215 7.40 9.73 13.93
N SER A 216 6.98 8.61 13.35
CA SER A 216 7.07 7.28 13.94
C SER A 216 8.42 6.61 13.63
N ASP A 217 8.69 5.48 14.28
CA ASP A 217 9.97 4.79 14.14
C ASP A 217 9.89 3.59 13.19
N ALA A 218 8.67 3.03 13.01
CA ALA A 218 8.39 1.98 12.03
C ALA A 218 6.95 2.07 11.50
N ALA A 219 6.75 1.57 10.28
CA ALA A 219 5.44 1.38 9.68
C ALA A 219 5.44 0.10 8.86
N PHE A 220 4.33 -0.65 8.88
CA PHE A 220 4.17 -1.82 8.03
C PHE A 220 2.74 -1.98 7.55
N ILE A 221 2.57 -2.70 6.46
CA ILE A 221 1.28 -3.05 5.89
C ILE A 221 1.16 -4.57 5.88
N ALA A 222 0.04 -5.06 6.41
CA ALA A 222 -0.27 -6.47 6.40
C ALA A 222 -1.60 -6.71 5.66
N VAL A 223 -1.59 -7.68 4.74
CA VAL A 223 -2.72 -8.02 3.87
C VAL A 223 -3.09 -9.50 4.05
N PRO A 224 -4.31 -9.95 3.69
CA PRO A 224 -4.62 -11.36 3.60
C PRO A 224 -3.63 -12.10 2.70
N GLU A 225 -3.27 -13.33 3.05
CA GLU A 225 -2.35 -14.17 2.27
C GLU A 225 -2.91 -14.49 0.88
N ASP A 226 -4.22 -14.69 0.79
CA ASP A 226 -4.96 -14.87 -0.46
C ASP A 226 -5.89 -13.67 -0.66
N ALA A 227 -5.64 -12.89 -1.72
CA ALA A 227 -6.41 -11.69 -2.06
C ALA A 227 -7.85 -12.00 -2.48
N ASP A 228 -8.11 -13.22 -2.96
CA ASP A 228 -9.45 -13.66 -3.41
C ASP A 228 -10.27 -14.30 -2.28
N GLN A 229 -9.68 -14.45 -1.08
CA GLN A 229 -10.37 -15.01 0.08
C GLN A 229 -11.48 -14.08 0.58
N ALA A 230 -12.67 -14.63 0.84
CA ALA A 230 -13.77 -13.84 1.39
C ALA A 230 -13.40 -13.22 2.74
N PHE A 231 -13.75 -11.95 2.96
CA PHE A 231 -13.43 -11.19 4.19
C PHE A 231 -13.73 -11.96 5.48
N GLY A 232 -14.82 -12.72 5.51
CA GLY A 232 -15.22 -13.57 6.65
C GLY A 232 -14.26 -14.71 6.96
N ASP A 233 -13.58 -15.24 5.97
CA ASP A 233 -12.79 -16.46 6.06
C ASP A 233 -11.29 -16.20 6.33
N VAL A 234 -10.86 -14.92 6.26
CA VAL A 234 -9.46 -14.54 6.53
C VAL A 234 -9.10 -14.86 7.99
N THR A 235 -8.11 -15.69 8.20
CA THR A 235 -7.62 -16.10 9.53
C THR A 235 -6.31 -15.46 9.92
N GLN A 236 -5.53 -15.02 8.94
CA GLN A 236 -4.21 -14.39 9.13
C GLN A 236 -3.92 -13.32 8.09
N LEU A 237 -3.06 -12.40 8.46
CA LEU A 237 -2.50 -11.36 7.60
C LEU A 237 -1.00 -11.61 7.47
N VAL A 238 -0.43 -11.29 6.32
CA VAL A 238 1.01 -11.35 6.05
C VAL A 238 1.53 -9.93 5.84
N VAL A 239 2.64 -9.59 6.50
CA VAL A 239 3.31 -8.31 6.31
C VAL A 239 4.01 -8.33 4.95
N THR A 240 3.51 -7.54 4.00
CA THR A 240 4.07 -7.43 2.65
C THR A 240 5.03 -6.27 2.50
N VAL A 241 4.80 -5.20 3.27
CA VAL A 241 5.60 -3.98 3.22
C VAL A 241 5.96 -3.56 4.63
N SER A 242 7.20 -3.10 4.81
CA SER A 242 7.68 -2.54 6.08
C SER A 242 8.73 -1.46 5.83
N GLU A 243 8.69 -0.39 6.63
CA GLU A 243 9.61 0.76 6.57
C GLU A 243 10.06 1.15 7.98
N GLY A 244 11.28 1.63 8.11
CA GLY A 244 11.86 2.11 9.36
C GLY A 244 12.57 1.04 10.19
N LEU A 245 12.49 1.15 11.51
CA LEU A 245 13.24 0.30 12.43
C LEU A 245 12.78 -1.17 12.35
N GLY A 246 13.70 -2.07 12.00
CA GLY A 246 13.44 -3.51 11.92
C GLY A 246 12.65 -3.95 10.69
N ALA A 247 12.56 -3.12 9.65
CA ALA A 247 11.77 -3.37 8.44
C ALA A 247 12.05 -4.75 7.82
N ASP A 248 13.32 -5.09 7.59
CA ASP A 248 13.71 -6.36 6.94
C ASP A 248 13.26 -7.62 7.71
N ARG A 249 13.04 -7.49 9.02
CA ARG A 249 12.61 -8.60 9.89
C ARG A 249 11.09 -8.75 9.94
N MET A 250 10.37 -7.71 9.53
CA MET A 250 8.90 -7.71 9.54
C MET A 250 8.30 -8.32 8.27
N ILE A 251 8.96 -8.16 7.13
CA ILE A 251 8.46 -8.66 5.85
C ILE A 251 8.29 -10.17 5.93
N GLY A 252 7.13 -10.67 5.51
CA GLY A 252 6.74 -12.08 5.59
C GLY A 252 6.25 -12.55 6.96
N ALA A 253 6.25 -11.68 7.98
CA ALA A 253 5.72 -12.03 9.29
C ALA A 253 4.19 -12.24 9.22
N VAL A 254 3.72 -13.30 9.88
CA VAL A 254 2.31 -13.66 9.94
C VAL A 254 1.68 -13.06 11.19
N VAL A 255 0.57 -12.36 11.00
CA VAL A 255 -0.23 -11.74 12.06
C VAL A 255 -1.61 -12.41 12.10
N PRO A 256 -1.94 -13.17 13.15
CA PRO A 256 -3.25 -13.82 13.25
C PRO A 256 -4.36 -12.79 13.41
N ILE A 257 -5.53 -13.07 12.85
CA ILE A 257 -6.72 -12.23 13.05
C ILE A 257 -7.19 -12.32 14.49
N GLU A 258 -7.23 -13.52 15.08
CA GLU A 258 -7.61 -13.71 16.46
C GLU A 258 -6.45 -13.39 17.42
N GLY A 259 -6.72 -12.65 18.48
CA GLY A 259 -5.75 -12.33 19.52
C GLY A 259 -4.74 -11.22 19.15
N SER A 260 -4.89 -10.55 18.00
CA SER A 260 -4.02 -9.44 17.62
C SER A 260 -4.78 -8.10 17.48
N SER A 261 -4.10 -7.01 17.80
CA SER A 261 -4.64 -5.66 17.59
C SER A 261 -4.96 -5.38 16.12
N SER A 262 -4.10 -5.86 15.21
CA SER A 262 -4.30 -5.74 13.76
C SER A 262 -5.53 -6.51 13.30
N GLY A 263 -5.74 -7.71 13.81
CA GLY A 263 -6.93 -8.51 13.52
C GLY A 263 -8.22 -7.87 14.05
N VAL A 264 -8.17 -7.25 15.23
CA VAL A 264 -9.32 -6.47 15.78
C VAL A 264 -9.66 -5.32 14.85
N ALA A 265 -8.66 -4.53 14.40
CA ALA A 265 -8.86 -3.43 13.46
C ALA A 265 -9.45 -3.92 12.13
N PHE A 266 -8.91 -5.02 11.61
CA PHE A 266 -9.38 -5.68 10.39
C PHE A 266 -10.84 -6.10 10.49
N ARG A 267 -11.22 -6.90 11.51
CA ARG A 267 -12.58 -7.42 11.68
C ARG A 267 -13.61 -6.33 11.99
N ARG A 268 -13.26 -5.37 12.86
CA ARG A 268 -14.17 -4.28 13.25
C ARG A 268 -14.22 -3.15 12.23
N ARG A 269 -13.33 -3.14 11.24
CA ARG A 269 -13.21 -2.08 10.24
C ARG A 269 -12.99 -0.70 10.87
N THR A 270 -12.31 -0.65 12.02
CA THR A 270 -12.11 0.55 12.83
C THR A 270 -10.64 0.75 13.13
N ALA A 271 -10.17 1.98 13.03
CA ALA A 271 -8.83 2.33 13.45
C ALA A 271 -8.71 2.29 14.98
N LEU A 272 -7.53 1.93 15.46
CA LEU A 272 -7.24 1.74 16.88
C LEU A 272 -5.94 2.41 17.27
N ARG A 273 -5.89 2.98 18.50
CA ARG A 273 -4.65 3.33 19.19
C ARG A 273 -4.41 2.32 20.31
N LYS A 274 -3.15 1.94 20.49
CA LYS A 274 -2.71 1.03 21.55
C LYS A 274 -1.43 1.56 22.17
N GLU A 275 -1.27 1.38 23.46
CA GLU A 275 0.01 1.63 24.15
C GLU A 275 1.07 0.60 23.72
N ARG A 276 0.61 -0.59 23.35
CA ARG A 276 1.40 -1.69 22.83
C ARG A 276 0.54 -2.62 21.99
N LEU A 277 1.11 -3.24 20.96
CA LEU A 277 0.40 -4.28 20.20
C LEU A 277 0.15 -5.52 21.07
N ASP A 278 -1.07 -6.08 21.01
CA ASP A 278 -1.45 -7.29 21.74
C ASP A 278 -0.70 -8.52 21.21
N TYR A 279 -0.42 -8.56 19.90
CA TYR A 279 0.43 -9.55 19.24
C TYR A 279 1.64 -8.85 18.66
N GLY A 280 2.80 -9.12 19.23
CA GLY A 280 4.09 -8.61 18.72
C GLY A 280 4.62 -9.53 17.63
N VAL A 281 5.23 -8.95 16.61
CA VAL A 281 6.08 -9.71 15.68
C VAL A 281 7.26 -10.22 16.52
N LYS A 282 7.39 -11.56 16.67
CA LYS A 282 8.34 -12.20 17.59
C LYS A 282 9.78 -11.74 17.38
N GLU A 283 10.11 -11.39 16.16
CA GLU A 283 11.42 -10.96 15.72
C GLU A 283 11.82 -9.56 16.23
N LEU A 284 10.85 -8.75 16.69
CA LEU A 284 11.07 -7.35 17.12
C LEU A 284 11.16 -7.16 18.64
N GLY A 285 10.77 -8.17 19.42
CA GLY A 285 10.86 -8.14 20.87
C GLY A 285 10.12 -6.95 21.51
N SER A 286 10.72 -6.32 22.53
CA SER A 286 10.17 -5.17 23.26
C SER A 286 10.58 -3.80 22.70
N ALA A 287 11.06 -3.72 21.46
CA ALA A 287 11.58 -2.49 20.86
C ALA A 287 10.49 -1.43 20.64
N PHE A 288 9.22 -1.83 20.47
CA PHE A 288 8.11 -0.95 20.20
C PHE A 288 7.14 -0.81 21.38
N GLY A 289 6.56 0.37 21.48
CA GLY A 289 5.53 0.77 22.45
C GLY A 289 4.25 1.20 21.73
N PRO A 290 3.93 2.51 21.69
CA PRO A 290 2.69 3.02 21.12
C PRO A 290 2.51 2.65 19.67
N ALA A 291 1.26 2.28 19.30
CA ALA A 291 0.87 1.84 17.97
C ALA A 291 -0.44 2.50 17.51
N MET A 292 -0.53 2.79 16.22
CA MET A 292 -1.78 3.07 15.51
C MET A 292 -2.00 1.99 14.45
N ILE A 293 -3.21 1.50 14.36
CA ILE A 293 -3.63 0.49 13.39
C ILE A 293 -4.81 1.05 12.61
N SER A 294 -4.68 1.15 11.30
CA SER A 294 -5.74 1.64 10.42
C SER A 294 -6.06 0.62 9.33
N PRO A 295 -7.31 0.17 9.21
CA PRO A 295 -7.72 -0.75 8.15
C PRO A 295 -7.84 -0.02 6.82
N PHE A 296 -7.44 -0.67 5.72
CA PHE A 296 -7.74 -0.27 4.34
C PHE A 296 -9.18 -0.65 4.01
N ARG A 297 -10.11 0.26 4.25
CA ARG A 297 -11.53 0.00 4.05
C ARG A 297 -11.91 0.06 2.58
N VAL A 298 -12.54 -1.00 2.09
CA VAL A 298 -13.08 -1.13 0.76
C VAL A 298 -14.58 -1.45 0.83
N ALA A 299 -15.32 -1.33 -0.28
CA ALA A 299 -16.77 -1.52 -0.30
C ALA A 299 -17.20 -2.87 0.30
N GLU A 300 -16.47 -3.94 -0.02
CA GLU A 300 -16.80 -5.31 0.39
C GLU A 300 -16.16 -5.74 1.71
N GLY A 301 -15.27 -4.92 2.31
CA GLY A 301 -14.60 -5.32 3.56
C GLY A 301 -13.38 -4.48 3.89
N VAL A 302 -12.28 -5.15 4.14
CA VAL A 302 -10.97 -4.58 4.44
C VAL A 302 -9.94 -5.36 3.64
N SER A 303 -9.12 -4.68 2.83
CA SER A 303 -8.07 -5.31 2.02
C SER A 303 -6.75 -5.50 2.77
N GLY A 304 -6.59 -4.90 3.95
CA GLY A 304 -5.38 -5.01 4.77
C GLY A 304 -5.38 -3.99 5.91
N VAL A 305 -4.29 -3.91 6.64
CA VAL A 305 -4.09 -2.95 7.72
C VAL A 305 -2.75 -2.23 7.58
N LEU A 306 -2.76 -0.94 7.80
CA LEU A 306 -1.58 -0.12 8.01
C LEU A 306 -1.32 -0.02 9.52
N VAL A 307 -0.11 -0.33 9.94
CA VAL A 307 0.32 -0.23 11.33
C VAL A 307 1.51 0.72 11.43
N VAL A 308 1.43 1.67 12.35
CA VAL A 308 2.47 2.67 12.60
C VAL A 308 2.90 2.56 14.06
N LEU A 309 4.21 2.54 14.31
CA LEU A 309 4.80 2.20 15.60
C LEU A 309 5.79 3.27 16.06
N ARG A 310 5.79 3.53 17.36
CA ARG A 310 6.85 4.27 18.06
C ARG A 310 7.72 3.33 18.87
N ALA A 311 8.98 3.69 19.03
CA ALA A 311 9.89 2.98 19.93
C ALA A 311 9.38 3.02 21.39
N ALA A 312 9.75 2.01 22.15
CA ALA A 312 9.40 1.95 23.57
C ALA A 312 9.94 3.18 24.33
N GLY A 313 9.10 3.76 25.17
CA GLY A 313 9.43 4.98 25.93
C GLY A 313 9.07 6.29 25.24
N ARG A 314 8.64 6.29 23.97
CA ARG A 314 8.05 7.48 23.33
C ARG A 314 6.60 7.69 23.77
N GLY A 315 6.14 8.93 23.67
CA GLY A 315 4.76 9.30 24.00
C GLY A 315 3.71 8.61 23.11
N PRO A 316 2.47 8.46 23.62
CA PRO A 316 1.37 7.88 22.85
C PRO A 316 1.02 8.72 21.63
N PHE A 317 0.30 8.13 20.69
CA PHE A 317 -0.32 8.86 19.58
C PHE A 317 -1.58 9.57 20.06
N ASP A 318 -1.88 10.73 19.51
CA ASP A 318 -3.13 11.46 19.78
C ASP A 318 -4.26 11.04 18.81
N GLU A 319 -5.46 11.55 19.08
CA GLU A 319 -6.67 11.24 18.27
C GLU A 319 -6.55 11.85 16.86
N THR A 320 -6.01 13.05 16.76
CA THR A 320 -5.84 13.75 15.47
C THR A 320 -4.91 12.97 14.54
N GLN A 321 -3.81 12.42 15.08
CA GLN A 321 -2.90 11.56 14.31
C GLN A 321 -3.60 10.29 13.82
N LEU A 322 -4.42 9.65 14.66
CA LEU A 322 -5.21 8.48 14.28
C LEU A 322 -6.19 8.81 13.14
N GLU A 323 -6.91 9.93 13.25
CA GLU A 323 -7.83 10.38 12.20
C GLU A 323 -7.11 10.63 10.86
N LEU A 324 -5.97 11.32 10.89
CA LEU A 324 -5.18 11.61 9.69
C LEU A 324 -4.67 10.33 9.02
N VAL A 325 -4.09 9.40 9.79
CA VAL A 325 -3.63 8.10 9.28
C VAL A 325 -4.80 7.28 8.74
N SER A 326 -5.95 7.29 9.42
CA SER A 326 -7.14 6.55 8.98
C SER A 326 -7.70 7.10 7.68
N ASN A 327 -7.79 8.41 7.55
CA ASN A 327 -8.25 9.05 6.33
C ASN A 327 -7.30 8.75 5.16
N PHE A 328 -5.99 8.80 5.41
CA PHE A 328 -4.96 8.47 4.42
C PHE A 328 -5.04 7.01 3.98
N ALA A 329 -5.14 6.07 4.91
CA ALA A 329 -5.30 4.66 4.62
C ALA A 329 -6.57 4.37 3.80
N ASN A 330 -7.71 5.00 4.15
CA ASN A 330 -8.95 4.86 3.39
C ASN A 330 -8.83 5.41 1.97
N GLN A 331 -8.18 6.54 1.79
CA GLN A 331 -7.96 7.12 0.47
C GLN A 331 -7.01 6.27 -0.35
N ALA A 332 -5.92 5.76 0.25
CA ALA A 332 -5.03 4.81 -0.41
C ALA A 332 -5.78 3.55 -0.85
N ALA A 333 -6.63 2.97 0.00
CA ALA A 333 -7.46 1.82 -0.33
C ALA A 333 -8.39 2.09 -1.51
N LEU A 334 -9.05 3.24 -1.53
CA LEU A 334 -9.95 3.62 -2.62
C LEU A 334 -9.20 3.77 -3.95
N VAL A 335 -8.04 4.44 -3.94
CA VAL A 335 -7.23 4.64 -5.15
C VAL A 335 -6.71 3.29 -5.66
N MET A 336 -6.24 2.39 -4.78
CA MET A 336 -5.84 1.03 -5.15
C MET A 336 -6.99 0.24 -5.76
N GLN A 337 -8.19 0.34 -5.20
CA GLN A 337 -9.39 -0.32 -5.72
C GLN A 337 -9.76 0.17 -7.12
N ILE A 338 -9.68 1.48 -7.37
CA ILE A 338 -9.94 2.07 -8.69
C ILE A 338 -8.89 1.59 -9.70
N ALA A 339 -7.61 1.56 -9.31
CA ALA A 339 -6.54 1.09 -10.19
C ALA A 339 -6.69 -0.40 -10.55
N ASP A 340 -7.05 -1.25 -9.58
CA ASP A 340 -7.30 -2.66 -9.82
C ASP A 340 -8.52 -2.87 -10.73
N ALA A 341 -9.61 -2.16 -10.48
CA ALA A 341 -10.79 -2.19 -11.35
C ALA A 341 -10.46 -1.73 -12.78
N SER A 342 -9.64 -0.68 -12.93
CA SER A 342 -9.19 -0.20 -14.24
C SER A 342 -8.32 -1.22 -14.98
N ARG A 343 -7.40 -1.89 -14.27
CA ARG A 343 -6.57 -2.97 -14.84
C ARG A 343 -7.45 -4.14 -15.32
N ARG A 344 -8.41 -4.56 -14.51
CA ARG A 344 -9.37 -5.62 -14.89
C ARG A 344 -10.21 -5.23 -16.11
N MET A 345 -10.72 -4.00 -16.16
CA MET A 345 -11.45 -3.49 -17.33
C MET A 345 -10.58 -3.51 -18.58
N HIS A 346 -9.35 -3.02 -18.49
CA HIS A 346 -8.43 -3.05 -19.64
C HIS A 346 -8.14 -4.48 -20.13
N GLN A 347 -7.99 -5.44 -19.21
CA GLN A 347 -7.83 -6.86 -19.58
C GLN A 347 -9.08 -7.40 -20.29
N LEU A 348 -10.27 -7.05 -19.82
CA LEU A 348 -11.52 -7.44 -20.47
C LEU A 348 -11.70 -6.80 -21.85
N ASP A 349 -11.31 -5.54 -22.03
CA ASP A 349 -11.32 -4.86 -23.32
C ASP A 349 -10.38 -5.53 -24.32
N VAL A 350 -9.18 -5.89 -23.90
CA VAL A 350 -8.21 -6.63 -24.74
C VAL A 350 -8.77 -8.00 -25.15
N LEU A 351 -9.41 -8.72 -24.21
CA LEU A 351 -10.06 -10.01 -24.52
C LEU A 351 -11.23 -9.83 -25.49
N SER A 352 -12.08 -8.83 -25.28
CA SER A 352 -13.20 -8.50 -26.14
C SER A 352 -12.76 -8.14 -27.57
N ASP A 353 -11.70 -7.34 -27.70
CA ASP A 353 -11.12 -7.00 -29.01
C ASP A 353 -10.54 -8.22 -29.72
N ARG A 354 -9.87 -9.12 -28.99
CA ARG A 354 -9.38 -10.39 -29.56
C ARG A 354 -10.53 -11.26 -30.09
N ASP A 355 -11.61 -11.39 -29.32
CA ASP A 355 -12.80 -12.14 -29.75
C ASP A 355 -13.49 -11.50 -30.95
N ARG A 356 -13.50 -10.18 -31.02
CA ARG A 356 -14.04 -9.46 -32.19
C ARG A 356 -13.17 -9.70 -33.42
N ILE A 357 -11.83 -9.54 -33.31
CA ILE A 357 -10.90 -9.78 -34.41
C ILE A 357 -10.99 -11.22 -34.91
N ALA A 358 -11.07 -12.19 -34.00
CA ALA A 358 -11.21 -13.61 -34.36
C ALA A 358 -12.49 -13.88 -35.18
N ARG A 359 -13.63 -13.30 -34.77
CA ARG A 359 -14.89 -13.41 -35.54
C ARG A 359 -14.80 -12.71 -36.90
N ASP A 360 -14.24 -11.51 -36.96
CA ASP A 360 -14.10 -10.76 -38.21
C ASP A 360 -13.22 -11.51 -39.22
N LEU A 361 -12.12 -12.14 -38.75
CA LEU A 361 -11.25 -12.98 -39.58
C LEU A 361 -12.00 -14.23 -40.09
N HIS A 362 -12.74 -14.89 -39.19
CA HIS A 362 -13.51 -16.08 -39.57
C HIS A 362 -14.60 -15.76 -40.60
N ASP A 363 -15.41 -14.74 -40.37
CA ASP A 363 -16.60 -14.45 -41.16
C ASP A 363 -16.28 -13.73 -42.49
N HIS A 364 -15.24 -12.94 -42.52
CA HIS A 364 -14.90 -12.16 -43.72
C HIS A 364 -13.74 -12.72 -44.50
N VAL A 365 -12.63 -13.10 -43.84
CA VAL A 365 -11.41 -13.50 -44.53
C VAL A 365 -11.49 -14.95 -44.96
N ILE A 366 -11.77 -15.88 -44.04
CA ILE A 366 -11.83 -17.31 -44.34
C ILE A 366 -12.92 -17.60 -45.38
N GLN A 367 -14.13 -17.01 -45.25
CA GLN A 367 -15.22 -17.22 -46.21
C GLN A 367 -14.88 -16.71 -47.60
N ARG A 368 -14.15 -15.58 -47.75
CA ARG A 368 -13.72 -15.07 -49.05
C ARG A 368 -12.66 -15.96 -49.71
N ILE A 369 -11.69 -16.43 -48.94
CA ILE A 369 -10.65 -17.33 -49.44
C ILE A 369 -11.28 -18.65 -49.87
N PHE A 370 -12.21 -19.17 -49.09
CA PHE A 370 -12.93 -20.40 -49.41
C PHE A 370 -13.78 -20.26 -50.69
N ALA A 371 -14.50 -19.14 -50.84
CA ALA A 371 -15.26 -18.86 -52.08
C ALA A 371 -14.33 -18.75 -53.33
N ALA A 372 -13.14 -18.14 -53.17
CA ALA A 372 -12.17 -18.07 -54.23
C ALA A 372 -11.63 -19.46 -54.60
N GLY A 373 -11.34 -20.31 -53.59
CA GLY A 373 -10.94 -21.71 -53.78
C GLY A 373 -11.95 -22.52 -54.58
N LEU A 374 -13.26 -22.40 -54.20
CA LEU A 374 -14.34 -23.07 -54.94
C LEU A 374 -14.45 -22.60 -56.39
N ALA A 375 -14.30 -21.31 -56.67
CA ALA A 375 -14.30 -20.77 -58.04
C ALA A 375 -13.10 -21.31 -58.87
N LEU A 376 -11.95 -21.43 -58.27
CA LEU A 376 -10.75 -22.03 -58.91
C LEU A 376 -10.94 -23.53 -59.13
N GLN A 377 -11.52 -24.28 -58.21
CA GLN A 377 -11.88 -25.70 -58.40
C GLN A 377 -12.84 -25.90 -59.55
N SER A 378 -13.88 -25.06 -59.69
CA SER A 378 -14.78 -25.09 -60.81
C SER A 378 -14.08 -24.84 -62.17
N THR A 379 -13.09 -23.95 -62.16
CA THR A 379 -12.25 -23.64 -63.33
C THR A 379 -11.32 -24.81 -63.67
N LEU A 380 -10.73 -25.45 -62.65
CA LEU A 380 -9.88 -26.62 -62.80
C LEU A 380 -10.61 -27.79 -63.50
N GLN A 381 -11.87 -28.02 -63.13
CA GLN A 381 -12.67 -29.09 -63.74
C GLN A 381 -12.96 -28.84 -65.24
N ARG A 382 -13.00 -27.58 -65.70
CA ARG A 382 -13.29 -27.18 -67.07
C ARG A 382 -12.05 -26.99 -67.94
N THR A 383 -10.86 -27.10 -67.35
CA THR A 383 -9.58 -26.83 -68.01
C THR A 383 -9.00 -28.10 -68.65
N GLU A 384 -8.72 -28.10 -69.96
CA GLU A 384 -8.12 -29.21 -70.71
C GLU A 384 -6.57 -29.17 -70.74
N SER A 385 -5.97 -28.00 -70.52
CA SER A 385 -4.52 -27.80 -70.58
C SER A 385 -3.83 -28.42 -69.35
N PRO A 386 -2.87 -29.35 -69.47
CA PRO A 386 -2.18 -29.98 -68.35
C PRO A 386 -1.37 -29.00 -67.48
N ASP A 387 -0.72 -28.03 -68.11
CA ASP A 387 0.12 -27.01 -67.40
C ASP A 387 -0.77 -26.07 -66.56
N LEU A 388 -1.88 -25.64 -67.16
CA LEU A 388 -2.85 -24.77 -66.46
C LEU A 388 -3.55 -25.51 -65.29
N ARG A 389 -3.83 -26.81 -65.47
CA ARG A 389 -4.39 -27.67 -64.42
C ARG A 389 -3.44 -27.81 -63.22
N GLN A 390 -2.16 -28.02 -63.49
CA GLN A 390 -1.16 -28.13 -62.44
C GLN A 390 -0.98 -26.81 -61.65
N ARG A 391 -1.00 -25.66 -62.35
CA ARG A 391 -0.93 -24.33 -61.72
C ARG A 391 -2.16 -24.05 -60.85
N LEU A 392 -3.35 -24.33 -61.33
CA LEU A 392 -4.60 -24.15 -60.57
C LEU A 392 -4.61 -25.04 -59.32
N SER A 393 -4.18 -26.32 -59.43
CA SER A 393 -4.09 -27.22 -58.28
C SER A 393 -3.19 -26.63 -57.22
N ARG A 394 -1.96 -26.21 -57.54
CA ARG A 394 -1.04 -25.60 -56.60
C ARG A 394 -1.63 -24.36 -55.92
N THR A 395 -2.32 -23.48 -56.70
CA THR A 395 -2.95 -22.29 -56.11
C THR A 395 -4.07 -22.64 -55.14
N ILE A 396 -4.82 -23.71 -55.41
CA ILE A 396 -5.89 -24.20 -54.53
C ILE A 396 -5.27 -24.74 -53.23
N ASP A 397 -4.20 -25.53 -53.34
CA ASP A 397 -3.44 -26.06 -52.18
C ASP A 397 -2.88 -24.92 -51.33
N ASP A 398 -2.25 -23.90 -51.93
CA ASP A 398 -1.73 -22.71 -51.27
C ASP A 398 -2.84 -21.92 -50.51
N LEU A 399 -4.05 -21.83 -51.10
CA LEU A 399 -5.20 -21.18 -50.44
C LEU A 399 -5.72 -22.00 -49.25
N GLN A 400 -5.69 -23.34 -49.35
CA GLN A 400 -6.10 -24.23 -48.24
C GLN A 400 -5.11 -24.12 -47.10
N ASP A 401 -3.80 -24.11 -47.38
CA ASP A 401 -2.77 -23.90 -46.36
C ASP A 401 -2.92 -22.53 -45.68
N THR A 402 -3.20 -21.47 -46.47
CA THR A 402 -3.45 -20.12 -45.92
C THR A 402 -4.66 -20.10 -44.98
N VAL A 403 -5.75 -20.79 -45.33
CA VAL A 403 -6.92 -20.91 -44.43
C VAL A 403 -6.56 -21.63 -43.14
N GLN A 404 -5.73 -22.67 -43.23
CA GLN A 404 -5.30 -23.40 -42.04
C GLN A 404 -4.38 -22.56 -41.15
N ASP A 405 -3.46 -21.78 -41.75
CA ASP A 405 -2.61 -20.84 -40.99
C ASP A 405 -3.43 -19.75 -40.29
N ILE A 406 -4.44 -19.19 -40.98
CA ILE A 406 -5.35 -18.21 -40.36
C ILE A 406 -6.15 -18.84 -39.22
N ARG A 407 -6.67 -20.05 -39.39
CA ARG A 407 -7.38 -20.77 -38.30
C ARG A 407 -6.48 -21.01 -37.11
N THR A 408 -5.24 -21.39 -37.32
CA THR A 408 -4.24 -21.58 -36.24
C THR A 408 -3.97 -20.26 -35.54
N THR A 409 -3.78 -19.16 -36.28
CA THR A 409 -3.56 -17.82 -35.72
C THR A 409 -4.78 -17.33 -34.90
N ILE A 410 -6.01 -17.56 -35.38
CA ILE A 410 -7.24 -17.24 -34.65
C ILE A 410 -7.30 -18.05 -33.34
N PHE A 411 -6.97 -19.32 -33.40
CA PHE A 411 -6.95 -20.19 -32.22
C PHE A 411 -5.92 -19.72 -31.19
N ASP A 412 -4.73 -19.31 -31.64
CA ASP A 412 -3.68 -18.75 -30.77
C ASP A 412 -4.08 -17.40 -30.16
N LEU A 413 -4.81 -16.57 -30.90
CA LEU A 413 -5.40 -15.32 -30.36
C LEU A 413 -6.46 -15.56 -29.30
N GLN A 414 -7.23 -16.63 -29.37
CA GLN A 414 -8.27 -16.98 -28.38
C GLN A 414 -7.69 -17.69 -27.14
N SER A 415 -6.46 -18.22 -27.21
CA SER A 415 -5.92 -19.17 -26.22
C SER A 415 -5.16 -18.52 -25.03
N THR A 416 -5.45 -17.31 -24.58
CA THR A 416 -4.68 -16.64 -23.49
C THR A 416 -5.35 -16.65 -22.12
N SER A 417 -5.47 -17.77 -21.44
CA SER A 417 -5.59 -17.84 -19.97
C SER A 417 -5.32 -19.22 -19.37
N HIS A 418 -4.45 -19.25 -18.34
CA HIS A 418 -4.14 -20.34 -17.38
C HIS A 418 -3.71 -21.70 -17.94
N SER A 419 -2.42 -22.03 -17.77
CA SER A 419 -1.72 -23.17 -18.42
C SER A 419 -2.33 -24.56 -18.17
N ALA A 420 -2.78 -24.87 -16.98
CA ALA A 420 -3.29 -26.21 -16.62
C ALA A 420 -4.67 -26.53 -17.21
N THR A 421 -5.61 -25.58 -17.13
CA THR A 421 -6.97 -25.71 -17.71
C THR A 421 -6.91 -25.78 -19.23
N ARG A 422 -5.93 -25.12 -19.83
CA ARG A 422 -5.67 -25.07 -21.29
C ARG A 422 -5.17 -26.38 -21.85
N LEU A 423 -4.15 -26.99 -21.26
CA LEU A 423 -3.61 -28.26 -21.79
C LEU A 423 -4.69 -29.32 -21.80
N ARG A 424 -5.47 -29.42 -20.72
CA ARG A 424 -6.62 -30.33 -20.64
C ARG A 424 -7.66 -30.06 -21.71
N GLN A 425 -8.05 -28.82 -21.90
CA GLN A 425 -9.03 -28.42 -22.92
C GLN A 425 -8.53 -28.66 -24.34
N ARG A 426 -7.28 -28.27 -24.65
CA ARG A 426 -6.65 -28.45 -25.96
C ARG A 426 -6.56 -29.93 -26.36
N ILE A 427 -6.18 -30.80 -25.45
CA ILE A 427 -6.12 -32.24 -25.72
C ILE A 427 -7.52 -32.82 -25.93
N ASN A 428 -8.49 -32.46 -25.07
CA ASN A 428 -9.86 -32.94 -25.25
C ASN A 428 -10.45 -32.44 -26.58
N SER A 429 -10.25 -31.19 -26.95
CA SER A 429 -10.70 -30.64 -28.23
C SER A 429 -10.04 -31.34 -29.42
N ALA A 430 -8.71 -31.58 -29.35
CA ALA A 430 -8.00 -32.27 -30.41
C ALA A 430 -8.49 -33.70 -30.64
N VAL A 431 -8.77 -34.43 -29.56
CA VAL A 431 -9.33 -35.79 -29.65
C VAL A 431 -10.76 -35.76 -30.19
N LEU A 432 -11.59 -34.85 -29.71
CA LEU A 432 -13.00 -34.71 -30.13
C LEU A 432 -13.09 -34.38 -31.63
N GLU A 433 -12.33 -33.37 -32.09
CA GLU A 433 -12.29 -32.96 -33.50
C GLU A 433 -11.96 -34.12 -34.46
N LEU A 434 -11.04 -34.99 -34.06
CA LEU A 434 -10.61 -36.11 -34.90
C LEU A 434 -11.57 -37.31 -34.85
N THR A 435 -12.38 -37.43 -33.80
CA THR A 435 -13.25 -38.59 -33.59
C THR A 435 -14.74 -38.27 -33.77
N GLU A 436 -15.13 -36.99 -33.97
CA GLU A 436 -16.52 -36.54 -34.06
C GLU A 436 -17.32 -37.18 -35.21
N ASN A 437 -16.63 -37.46 -36.33
CA ASN A 437 -17.26 -37.98 -37.55
C ASN A 437 -16.94 -39.45 -37.85
N VAL A 438 -16.40 -40.19 -36.88
CA VAL A 438 -15.99 -41.60 -37.03
C VAL A 438 -16.56 -42.41 -35.87
N ASP A 439 -16.86 -43.66 -36.13
CA ASP A 439 -17.45 -44.57 -35.15
C ASP A 439 -16.35 -45.18 -34.22
N ILE A 440 -15.58 -44.24 -33.56
CA ILE A 440 -14.51 -44.56 -32.64
C ILE A 440 -14.82 -43.96 -31.27
N ARG A 441 -14.82 -44.78 -30.25
CA ARG A 441 -14.94 -44.38 -28.85
C ARG A 441 -13.61 -43.83 -28.31
N ALA A 442 -13.50 -42.54 -28.11
CA ALA A 442 -12.31 -41.92 -27.50
C ALA A 442 -12.46 -41.78 -25.99
N VAL A 443 -11.43 -42.21 -25.24
CA VAL A 443 -11.33 -42.05 -23.79
C VAL A 443 -10.06 -41.27 -23.45
N VAL A 444 -10.21 -40.09 -22.77
CA VAL A 444 -9.06 -39.31 -22.35
C VAL A 444 -8.92 -39.36 -20.82
N ARG A 445 -7.74 -39.70 -20.35
CA ARG A 445 -7.37 -39.78 -18.93
C ARG A 445 -6.17 -38.89 -18.66
N MET A 446 -6.22 -38.08 -17.59
CA MET A 446 -5.14 -37.15 -17.24
C MET A 446 -4.84 -37.26 -15.75
N PHE A 447 -3.57 -37.42 -15.40
CA PHE A 447 -3.08 -37.62 -14.05
C PHE A 447 -1.93 -36.66 -13.73
N GLY A 448 -1.85 -36.16 -12.50
CA GLY A 448 -0.79 -35.32 -12.00
C GLY A 448 -1.02 -33.80 -12.26
N PRO A 449 -0.07 -32.94 -11.81
CA PRO A 449 -0.19 -31.48 -11.85
C PRO A 449 0.13 -30.93 -13.26
N LEU A 450 -0.88 -30.82 -14.12
CA LEU A 450 -0.73 -30.27 -15.49
C LEU A 450 -0.22 -28.82 -15.52
N SER A 451 -0.25 -28.13 -14.40
CA SER A 451 0.21 -26.74 -14.28
C SER A 451 1.72 -26.55 -14.42
N VAL A 452 2.50 -27.62 -14.20
CA VAL A 452 3.97 -27.59 -14.32
C VAL A 452 4.45 -27.76 -15.77
N VAL A 453 3.54 -28.07 -16.71
CA VAL A 453 3.85 -28.22 -18.13
C VAL A 453 3.89 -26.82 -18.76
N ASP A 454 5.05 -26.41 -19.24
CA ASP A 454 5.23 -25.12 -19.89
C ASP A 454 4.51 -25.05 -21.24
N THR A 455 4.38 -23.85 -21.83
CA THR A 455 3.66 -23.63 -23.08
C THR A 455 4.26 -24.38 -24.26
N LYS A 456 5.59 -24.48 -24.35
CA LYS A 456 6.27 -25.17 -25.46
C LYS A 456 6.04 -26.68 -25.37
N LEU A 457 6.17 -27.23 -24.16
CA LEU A 457 5.94 -28.65 -23.93
C LEU A 457 4.45 -29.01 -24.12
N ALA A 458 3.54 -28.12 -23.75
CA ALA A 458 2.11 -28.27 -24.01
C ALA A 458 1.79 -28.30 -25.53
N ASP A 459 2.48 -27.49 -26.35
CA ASP A 459 2.34 -27.48 -27.79
C ASP A 459 2.82 -28.81 -28.41
N HIS A 460 3.94 -29.33 -27.94
CA HIS A 460 4.43 -30.66 -28.33
C HIS A 460 3.44 -31.76 -27.94
N ALA A 461 2.91 -31.74 -26.72
CA ALA A 461 1.92 -32.70 -26.22
C ALA A 461 0.67 -32.75 -27.10
N VAL A 462 0.10 -31.59 -27.44
CA VAL A 462 -1.08 -31.51 -28.31
C VAL A 462 -0.76 -32.02 -29.72
N ALA A 463 0.41 -31.68 -30.29
CA ALA A 463 0.80 -32.18 -31.60
C ALA A 463 0.99 -33.71 -31.60
N VAL A 464 1.56 -34.28 -30.54
CA VAL A 464 1.70 -35.75 -30.37
C VAL A 464 0.33 -36.41 -30.33
N VAL A 465 -0.60 -35.91 -29.52
CA VAL A 465 -1.96 -36.47 -29.43
C VAL A 465 -2.69 -36.36 -30.77
N ARG A 466 -2.61 -35.22 -31.46
CA ARG A 466 -3.24 -35.06 -32.79
C ARG A 466 -2.73 -36.08 -33.81
N GLU A 467 -1.43 -36.22 -33.93
CA GLU A 467 -0.82 -37.14 -34.91
C GLU A 467 -1.13 -38.60 -34.57
N THR A 468 -1.01 -38.98 -33.29
CA THR A 468 -1.26 -40.39 -32.87
C THR A 468 -2.73 -40.75 -32.99
N VAL A 469 -3.67 -39.88 -32.58
CA VAL A 469 -5.11 -40.14 -32.74
C VAL A 469 -5.52 -40.12 -34.23
N SER A 470 -4.95 -39.22 -35.06
CA SER A 470 -5.16 -39.23 -36.50
C SER A 470 -4.71 -40.55 -37.13
N ASN A 471 -3.57 -41.10 -36.71
CA ASN A 471 -3.08 -42.39 -37.17
C ASN A 471 -4.05 -43.54 -36.78
N VAL A 472 -4.62 -43.51 -35.58
CA VAL A 472 -5.63 -44.50 -35.16
C VAL A 472 -6.87 -44.38 -36.05
N VAL A 473 -7.39 -43.18 -36.28
CA VAL A 473 -8.58 -42.95 -37.09
C VAL A 473 -8.40 -43.44 -38.53
N HIS A 474 -7.21 -43.26 -39.13
CA HIS A 474 -6.98 -43.56 -40.55
C HIS A 474 -6.47 -45.01 -40.77
N HIS A 475 -5.82 -45.62 -39.79
CA HIS A 475 -5.05 -46.84 -40.05
C HIS A 475 -5.36 -48.01 -39.12
N ALA A 476 -5.87 -47.77 -37.90
CA ALA A 476 -6.00 -48.84 -36.91
C ALA A 476 -7.17 -49.80 -37.18
N GLN A 477 -8.24 -49.37 -37.84
CA GLN A 477 -9.48 -50.13 -38.02
C GLN A 477 -10.05 -50.65 -36.68
N GLY A 478 -9.76 -49.96 -35.58
CA GLY A 478 -10.29 -50.22 -34.25
C GLY A 478 -11.52 -49.37 -33.97
N ASP A 479 -12.23 -49.67 -32.89
CA ASP A 479 -13.40 -48.95 -32.42
C ASP A 479 -13.14 -48.13 -31.14
N THR A 480 -11.93 -48.24 -30.58
CA THR A 480 -11.59 -47.54 -29.30
C THR A 480 -10.18 -46.99 -29.35
N VAL A 481 -10.03 -45.75 -28.93
CA VAL A 481 -8.74 -45.10 -28.67
C VAL A 481 -8.72 -44.55 -27.24
N THR A 482 -7.66 -44.81 -26.52
CA THR A 482 -7.42 -44.30 -25.16
C THR A 482 -6.17 -43.41 -25.16
N VAL A 483 -6.35 -42.17 -24.76
CA VAL A 483 -5.26 -41.20 -24.56
C VAL A 483 -5.03 -41.02 -23.07
N THR A 484 -3.88 -41.40 -22.59
CA THR A 484 -3.47 -41.22 -21.18
C THR A 484 -2.31 -40.27 -21.11
N LEU A 485 -2.48 -39.21 -20.32
CA LEU A 485 -1.46 -38.20 -20.05
C LEU A 485 -1.12 -38.24 -18.57
N SER A 486 0.13 -38.44 -18.23
CA SER A 486 0.61 -38.48 -16.84
C SER A 486 1.77 -37.50 -16.63
N VAL A 487 1.69 -36.72 -15.54
CA VAL A 487 2.69 -35.74 -15.14
C VAL A 487 3.23 -36.12 -13.77
N GLY A 488 4.49 -36.53 -13.76
CA GLY A 488 5.25 -36.92 -12.55
C GLY A 488 6.61 -36.20 -12.58
N ASN A 489 7.69 -37.00 -12.65
CA ASN A 489 9.05 -36.50 -12.92
C ASN A 489 9.25 -36.17 -14.41
N GLU A 490 8.39 -36.66 -15.24
CA GLU A 490 8.35 -36.47 -16.69
C GLU A 490 6.89 -36.30 -17.15
N LEU A 491 6.71 -35.75 -18.35
CA LEU A 491 5.43 -35.74 -19.05
C LEU A 491 5.40 -37.00 -19.93
N GLU A 492 4.48 -37.90 -19.66
CA GLU A 492 4.24 -39.12 -20.42
C GLU A 492 2.88 -39.07 -21.11
N ILE A 493 2.85 -39.39 -22.39
CA ILE A 493 1.63 -39.51 -23.20
C ILE A 493 1.59 -40.91 -23.77
N VAL A 494 0.55 -41.66 -23.44
CA VAL A 494 0.32 -42.99 -23.98
C VAL A 494 -0.98 -42.96 -24.79
N VAL A 495 -0.90 -43.32 -26.07
CA VAL A 495 -2.07 -43.47 -26.93
C VAL A 495 -2.18 -44.96 -27.34
N SER A 496 -3.28 -45.58 -26.95
CA SER A 496 -3.55 -46.98 -27.16
C SER A 496 -4.78 -47.19 -28.03
N ASP A 497 -4.72 -48.02 -29.05
CA ASP A 497 -5.85 -48.44 -29.86
C ASP A 497 -6.07 -49.98 -29.74
N ASN A 498 -7.26 -50.42 -30.13
CA ASN A 498 -7.61 -51.84 -30.19
C ASN A 498 -7.73 -52.38 -31.62
N GLY A 499 -7.06 -51.75 -32.57
CA GLY A 499 -7.12 -52.08 -34.00
C GLY A 499 -6.26 -53.26 -34.43
N ILE A 500 -5.91 -53.30 -35.70
CA ILE A 500 -5.15 -54.42 -36.34
C ILE A 500 -3.65 -54.43 -35.98
N GLY A 501 -3.16 -53.39 -35.26
CA GLY A 501 -1.73 -53.20 -34.99
C GLY A 501 -0.92 -52.71 -36.20
N MET A 502 0.37 -52.48 -35.95
CA MET A 502 1.27 -51.93 -36.99
C MET A 502 2.14 -53.06 -37.56
N PRO A 503 2.27 -53.18 -38.92
CA PRO A 503 3.16 -54.15 -39.53
C PRO A 503 4.62 -53.79 -39.26
N ASP A 504 5.48 -54.84 -39.08
CA ASP A 504 6.93 -54.76 -38.69
C ASP A 504 7.82 -53.86 -39.56
N ASN A 505 7.35 -53.40 -40.72
CA ASN A 505 8.15 -52.63 -41.69
C ASN A 505 7.58 -51.27 -42.09
N THR A 506 6.69 -50.68 -41.29
CA THR A 506 6.06 -49.38 -41.65
C THR A 506 6.78 -48.22 -40.99
N THR A 507 7.70 -47.56 -41.69
CA THR A 507 8.20 -46.22 -41.33
C THR A 507 7.27 -45.15 -41.91
N THR A 508 6.31 -44.67 -41.14
CA THR A 508 5.49 -43.52 -41.50
C THR A 508 6.20 -42.23 -41.11
N SER A 509 6.17 -41.22 -42.00
CA SER A 509 6.80 -39.93 -41.78
C SER A 509 6.31 -39.23 -40.48
N GLY A 510 5.03 -39.46 -40.08
CA GLY A 510 4.44 -38.92 -38.87
C GLY A 510 5.11 -39.46 -37.58
N LEU A 511 5.28 -40.76 -37.44
CA LEU A 511 5.95 -41.37 -36.26
C LEU A 511 7.41 -40.94 -36.14
N SER A 512 8.14 -40.81 -37.29
CA SER A 512 9.51 -40.30 -37.31
C SER A 512 9.57 -38.84 -36.80
N ASN A 513 8.62 -38.00 -37.15
CA ASN A 513 8.51 -36.62 -36.65
C ASN A 513 8.23 -36.57 -35.14
N LEU A 514 7.40 -37.48 -34.61
CA LEU A 514 7.14 -37.57 -33.18
C LEU A 514 8.38 -38.02 -32.39
N GLY A 515 9.16 -38.93 -32.94
CA GLY A 515 10.44 -39.35 -32.35
C GLY A 515 11.45 -38.19 -32.32
N THR A 516 11.53 -37.40 -33.41
CA THR A 516 12.39 -36.22 -33.45
C THR A 516 11.97 -35.19 -32.38
N ARG A 517 10.68 -34.93 -32.22
CA ARG A 517 10.16 -34.03 -31.19
C ARG A 517 10.46 -34.53 -29.78
N ALA A 518 10.40 -35.83 -29.53
CA ALA A 518 10.80 -36.40 -28.24
C ALA A 518 12.28 -36.11 -27.96
N ALA A 519 13.15 -36.38 -28.94
CA ALA A 519 14.59 -36.12 -28.82
C ALA A 519 14.93 -34.64 -28.61
N GLU A 520 14.25 -33.72 -29.31
CA GLU A 520 14.39 -32.26 -29.12
C GLU A 520 14.05 -31.81 -27.71
N CYS A 521 13.13 -32.51 -27.04
CA CYS A 521 12.76 -32.29 -25.65
C CYS A 521 13.58 -33.13 -24.64
N GLY A 522 14.60 -33.85 -25.08
CA GLY A 522 15.43 -34.72 -24.22
C GLY A 522 14.75 -36.01 -23.75
N GLY A 523 13.68 -36.41 -24.43
CA GLY A 523 12.86 -37.57 -24.10
C GLY A 523 12.96 -38.68 -25.11
N THR A 524 12.02 -39.66 -25.04
CA THR A 524 11.96 -40.85 -25.85
C THR A 524 10.57 -41.11 -26.38
N MET A 525 10.50 -41.81 -27.50
CA MET A 525 9.24 -42.34 -28.03
C MET A 525 9.39 -43.83 -28.30
N THR A 526 8.38 -44.59 -27.93
CA THR A 526 8.31 -46.03 -28.21
C THR A 526 6.96 -46.39 -28.84
N VAL A 527 6.98 -47.38 -29.70
CA VAL A 527 5.78 -47.96 -30.31
C VAL A 527 5.81 -49.45 -30.07
N CYS A 528 4.78 -49.98 -29.40
CA CYS A 528 4.67 -51.36 -29.03
C CYS A 528 3.32 -51.96 -29.50
N PRO A 529 3.22 -53.29 -29.71
CA PRO A 529 1.93 -53.92 -29.86
C PRO A 529 1.07 -53.72 -28.61
N GLY A 530 -0.23 -53.54 -28.77
CA GLY A 530 -1.16 -53.31 -27.66
C GLY A 530 -1.10 -54.44 -26.63
N ALA A 531 -1.30 -54.14 -25.36
CA ALA A 531 -1.18 -55.05 -24.20
C ALA A 531 -2.11 -56.26 -24.29
N SER A 532 -3.18 -56.21 -25.10
CA SER A 532 -4.11 -57.33 -25.39
C SER A 532 -3.66 -58.23 -26.55
N GLY A 533 -2.52 -57.96 -27.19
CA GLY A 533 -2.04 -58.64 -28.38
C GLY A 533 -2.70 -58.14 -29.69
N SER A 534 -3.55 -57.19 -29.64
CA SER A 534 -4.15 -56.45 -30.78
C SER A 534 -4.04 -54.93 -30.55
N GLY A 535 -3.92 -54.17 -31.64
CA GLY A 535 -3.76 -52.71 -31.60
C GLY A 535 -2.32 -52.24 -31.41
N THR A 536 -2.14 -50.94 -31.18
CA THR A 536 -0.83 -50.27 -31.02
C THR A 536 -0.83 -49.39 -29.78
N ASP A 537 0.27 -49.43 -29.04
CA ASP A 537 0.56 -48.51 -27.94
C ASP A 537 1.71 -47.61 -28.35
N VAL A 538 1.45 -46.31 -28.42
CA VAL A 538 2.46 -45.27 -28.67
C VAL A 538 2.70 -44.52 -27.37
N THR A 539 3.93 -44.60 -26.86
CA THR A 539 4.36 -43.90 -25.66
C THR A 539 5.35 -42.82 -26.03
N TRP A 540 5.08 -41.57 -25.64
CA TRP A 540 5.95 -40.43 -25.78
C TRP A 540 6.23 -39.86 -24.38
N ALA A 541 7.50 -39.82 -23.96
CA ALA A 541 7.91 -39.42 -22.63
C ALA A 541 9.06 -38.43 -22.68
N VAL A 542 8.92 -37.28 -21.98
CA VAL A 542 9.91 -36.23 -21.96
C VAL A 542 10.07 -35.66 -20.55
N PRO A 543 11.31 -35.30 -20.12
CA PRO A 543 11.54 -34.72 -18.81
C PRO A 543 10.85 -33.35 -18.71
N LEU A 544 10.40 -33.02 -17.50
CA LEU A 544 9.94 -31.68 -17.18
C LEU A 544 11.15 -30.75 -17.00
N PRO A 545 11.05 -29.47 -17.37
CA PRO A 545 12.14 -28.49 -17.28
C PRO A 545 12.58 -28.18 -15.85
#